data_14c4adb1d1b8e5bfa566d80faf865265
#
_entry.id   14c4adb1d1b8e5bfa566d80faf865265
#
_cell.length_a   1.000
_cell.length_b   1.000
_cell.length_c   1.000
_cell.angle_alpha   90.00
_cell.angle_beta   90.00
_cell.angle_gamma   90.00
#
_symmetry.space_group_name_H-M   'P 1'
#
loop_
_entity.id
_entity.type
_entity.pdbx_description
1 polymer ?
#
loop_
_entity_poly.entity_id
_entity_poly.type
_entity_poly.pdbx_seq_one_letter_code
_entity_poly.pdbx_strand_id
1 'polypeptide(L)'
;MNDDVVRGSAIIADGKGRFGIDTIEVDPPAAGEVRVAITAAGVCHTDHASLSWPGPRVMGHEGAGYVEAVGEGVEGLQIGQPVVLNWAIPCGHCFQCERGAAPLCERTHELDVAHLGTSRAHAGATRWRGRPIERAFHLGTFARYTLVRAEAVTPLPPNLLLDVACILGCAVMTGVGSAINVAAVAPGDTVAVLGCGGVGLNVIQGARIAGARTIIAIDRVPARLERARELGATHALAPDEADRDHIRLVAQVHALTAGRGADHAFEATGVPALAFLPLKLARNGGNALQVSGAHGPASMELTELFWNKRYLAPLYGGCVPSRDFPRLFEWIAQGRLELAALISHRYPMEALDRAFDDMLQGRGTKGVLRIA
;
A
#
# COMPACT_ATOMS: atom_id res chain seq x y z
N MET A 1 -12.85 -25.92 -16.78
CA MET A 1 -12.44 -25.61 -15.38
C MET A 1 -11.18 -26.41 -15.12
N ASN A 2 -10.14 -25.80 -14.59
CA ASN A 2 -8.91 -26.54 -14.23
C ASN A 2 -9.11 -26.99 -12.77
N ASP A 3 -9.65 -28.19 -12.60
CA ASP A 3 -10.04 -28.74 -11.29
C ASP A 3 -8.85 -29.39 -10.55
N ASP A 4 -7.62 -29.20 -11.06
CA ASP A 4 -6.44 -29.79 -10.48
C ASP A 4 -5.81 -28.90 -9.41
N VAL A 5 -5.25 -29.52 -8.39
CA VAL A 5 -4.33 -28.88 -7.43
C VAL A 5 -3.06 -28.48 -8.19
N VAL A 6 -2.68 -27.22 -8.08
CA VAL A 6 -1.42 -26.74 -8.66
C VAL A 6 -0.32 -26.64 -7.60
N ARG A 7 0.93 -26.80 -8.03
CA ARG A 7 2.11 -26.63 -7.19
C ARG A 7 2.96 -25.46 -7.68
N GLY A 8 3.50 -24.69 -6.76
CA GLY A 8 4.36 -23.56 -7.10
C GLY A 8 5.26 -23.15 -5.96
N SER A 9 6.33 -22.44 -6.29
CA SER A 9 7.22 -21.82 -5.31
C SER A 9 6.51 -20.70 -4.57
N ALA A 10 6.81 -20.57 -3.28
CA ALA A 10 6.32 -19.48 -2.43
C ALA A 10 7.39 -19.08 -1.42
N ILE A 11 7.42 -17.81 -1.05
CA ILE A 11 8.20 -17.34 0.09
C ILE A 11 7.35 -17.49 1.33
N ILE A 12 7.88 -18.24 2.30
CA ILE A 12 7.18 -18.58 3.54
C ILE A 12 7.95 -17.96 4.72
N ALA A 13 7.29 -17.10 5.48
CA ALA A 13 7.78 -16.65 6.78
C ALA A 13 7.49 -17.70 7.85
N ASP A 14 8.44 -17.90 8.80
CA ASP A 14 8.30 -18.87 9.88
C ASP A 14 7.64 -18.29 11.16
N GLY A 15 7.29 -17.01 11.15
CA GLY A 15 6.75 -16.29 12.30
C GLY A 15 7.77 -16.01 13.42
N LYS A 16 9.08 -16.18 13.12
CA LYS A 16 10.20 -15.96 14.05
C LYS A 16 11.27 -15.04 13.45
N GLY A 17 10.89 -14.23 12.47
CA GLY A 17 11.78 -13.29 11.81
C GLY A 17 12.56 -13.87 10.62
N ARG A 18 12.31 -15.12 10.20
CA ARG A 18 13.00 -15.75 9.07
C ARG A 18 12.01 -16.12 7.98
N PHE A 19 12.50 -16.24 6.77
CA PHE A 19 11.74 -16.72 5.62
C PHE A 19 12.58 -17.66 4.76
N GLY A 20 11.91 -18.40 3.89
CA GLY A 20 12.55 -19.28 2.91
C GLY A 20 11.62 -19.59 1.75
N ILE A 21 12.17 -20.05 0.64
CA ILE A 21 11.39 -20.49 -0.51
C ILE A 21 11.12 -21.99 -0.37
N ASP A 22 9.86 -22.37 -0.53
CA ASP A 22 9.43 -23.77 -0.54
C ASP A 22 8.24 -23.94 -1.49
N THR A 23 7.86 -25.18 -1.78
CA THR A 23 6.71 -25.48 -2.63
C THR A 23 5.43 -25.50 -1.80
N ILE A 24 4.41 -24.84 -2.31
CA ILE A 24 3.02 -24.91 -1.81
C ILE A 24 2.12 -25.63 -2.80
N GLU A 25 1.03 -26.15 -2.29
CA GLU A 25 -0.10 -26.68 -3.08
C GLU A 25 -1.27 -25.73 -2.94
N VAL A 26 -1.91 -25.40 -4.07
CA VAL A 26 -3.07 -24.51 -4.13
C VAL A 26 -4.23 -25.26 -4.79
N ASP A 27 -5.35 -25.36 -4.09
CA ASP A 27 -6.54 -26.06 -4.54
C ASP A 27 -7.21 -25.36 -5.73
N PRO A 28 -8.06 -26.06 -6.47
CA PRO A 28 -8.97 -25.43 -7.43
C PRO A 28 -9.89 -24.41 -6.71
N PRO A 29 -10.33 -23.36 -7.41
CA PRO A 29 -11.19 -22.35 -6.82
C PRO A 29 -12.58 -22.90 -6.51
N ALA A 30 -13.08 -22.65 -5.31
CA ALA A 30 -14.48 -22.87 -4.94
C ALA A 30 -15.37 -21.74 -5.48
N ALA A 31 -16.68 -21.81 -5.22
CA ALA A 31 -17.62 -20.79 -5.63
C ALA A 31 -17.21 -19.39 -5.10
N GLY A 32 -17.19 -18.40 -5.98
CA GLY A 32 -16.77 -17.03 -5.69
C GLY A 32 -15.26 -16.82 -5.55
N GLU A 33 -14.43 -17.82 -5.88
CA GLU A 33 -12.98 -17.75 -5.80
C GLU A 33 -12.29 -17.70 -7.16
N VAL A 34 -11.08 -17.19 -7.16
CA VAL A 34 -10.23 -17.08 -8.35
C VAL A 34 -8.81 -17.51 -7.99
N ARG A 35 -8.24 -18.42 -8.77
CA ARG A 35 -6.82 -18.76 -8.70
C ARG A 35 -6.05 -17.89 -9.68
N VAL A 36 -5.03 -17.21 -9.18
CA VAL A 36 -4.20 -16.27 -9.95
C VAL A 36 -2.77 -16.76 -10.01
N ALA A 37 -2.23 -16.84 -11.22
CA ALA A 37 -0.80 -17.04 -11.45
C ALA A 37 -0.10 -15.68 -11.34
N ILE A 38 0.61 -15.45 -10.24
CA ILE A 38 1.32 -14.20 -9.97
C ILE A 38 2.59 -14.11 -10.82
N THR A 39 2.80 -12.94 -11.41
CA THR A 39 3.98 -12.65 -12.25
C THR A 39 4.91 -11.64 -11.58
N ALA A 40 4.32 -10.66 -10.87
CA ALA A 40 5.06 -9.63 -10.18
C ALA A 40 4.40 -9.27 -8.85
N ALA A 41 5.23 -8.94 -7.86
CA ALA A 41 4.76 -8.54 -6.54
C ALA A 41 5.57 -7.35 -5.99
N GLY A 42 4.90 -6.33 -5.48
CA GLY A 42 5.54 -5.19 -4.83
C GLY A 42 6.08 -5.55 -3.46
N VAL A 43 7.24 -5.00 -3.09
CA VAL A 43 7.84 -5.17 -1.76
C VAL A 43 7.48 -3.99 -0.87
N CYS A 44 6.95 -4.26 0.31
CA CYS A 44 6.47 -3.26 1.26
C CYS A 44 7.11 -3.44 2.65
N HIS A 45 7.18 -2.37 3.44
CA HIS A 45 7.62 -2.44 4.85
C HIS A 45 6.74 -3.38 5.67
N THR A 46 5.46 -3.50 5.34
CA THR A 46 4.54 -4.42 5.99
C THR A 46 4.92 -5.89 5.76
N ASP A 47 5.48 -6.24 4.58
CA ASP A 47 5.98 -7.60 4.35
C ASP A 47 7.15 -7.93 5.28
N HIS A 48 8.08 -6.98 5.48
CA HIS A 48 9.16 -7.15 6.44
C HIS A 48 8.65 -7.26 7.88
N ALA A 49 7.68 -6.42 8.29
CA ALA A 49 7.06 -6.50 9.61
C ALA A 49 6.33 -7.85 9.81
N SER A 50 5.74 -8.41 8.76
CA SER A 50 5.02 -9.68 8.80
C SER A 50 5.89 -10.90 9.11
N LEU A 51 7.21 -10.78 9.03
CA LEU A 51 8.15 -11.83 9.45
C LEU A 51 7.98 -12.23 10.91
N SER A 52 7.52 -11.29 11.75
CA SER A 52 7.28 -11.49 13.18
C SER A 52 5.84 -11.86 13.54
N TRP A 53 4.93 -11.92 12.57
CA TRP A 53 3.55 -12.29 12.85
C TRP A 53 3.44 -13.77 13.21
N PRO A 54 2.55 -14.16 14.13
CA PRO A 54 2.44 -15.52 14.61
C PRO A 54 2.21 -16.55 13.50
N GLY A 55 2.88 -17.69 13.56
CA GLY A 55 2.71 -18.83 12.68
C GLY A 55 3.35 -18.69 11.28
N PRO A 56 3.53 -19.82 10.57
CA PRO A 56 4.04 -19.79 9.21
C PRO A 56 2.98 -19.23 8.25
N ARG A 57 3.42 -18.45 7.24
CA ARG A 57 2.55 -17.87 6.23
C ARG A 57 3.22 -17.66 4.90
N VAL A 58 2.47 -17.72 3.81
CA VAL A 58 2.88 -17.24 2.51
C VAL A 58 2.89 -15.72 2.54
N MET A 59 4.01 -15.10 2.20
CA MET A 59 4.23 -13.67 2.27
C MET A 59 3.63 -12.91 1.07
N GLY A 60 3.60 -11.58 1.16
CA GLY A 60 3.24 -10.67 0.07
C GLY A 60 1.76 -10.27 0.05
N HIS A 61 1.50 -8.99 -0.26
CA HIS A 61 0.14 -8.43 -0.34
C HIS A 61 -0.05 -7.45 -1.50
N GLU A 62 0.96 -7.26 -2.33
CA GLU A 62 0.90 -6.48 -3.57
C GLU A 62 1.18 -7.44 -4.73
N GLY A 63 0.26 -7.63 -5.65
CA GLY A 63 0.48 -8.61 -6.72
C GLY A 63 -0.29 -8.32 -7.99
N ALA A 64 0.30 -8.71 -9.11
CA ALA A 64 -0.33 -8.74 -10.41
C ALA A 64 0.05 -10.04 -11.15
N GLY A 65 -0.86 -10.50 -11.99
CA GLY A 65 -0.67 -11.76 -12.71
C GLY A 65 -1.81 -12.04 -13.66
N TYR A 66 -2.04 -13.30 -13.93
CA TYR A 66 -3.10 -13.75 -14.82
C TYR A 66 -4.10 -14.65 -14.09
N VAL A 67 -5.36 -14.51 -14.39
CA VAL A 67 -6.39 -15.46 -13.95
C VAL A 67 -6.02 -16.84 -14.49
N GLU A 68 -5.82 -17.81 -13.61
CA GLU A 68 -5.46 -19.17 -14.00
C GLU A 68 -6.68 -20.10 -13.97
N ALA A 69 -7.58 -19.92 -12.97
CA ALA A 69 -8.85 -20.62 -12.87
C ALA A 69 -9.88 -19.75 -12.16
N VAL A 70 -11.15 -19.97 -12.47
CA VAL A 70 -12.31 -19.30 -11.85
C VAL A 70 -13.27 -20.31 -11.27
N GLY A 71 -13.80 -20.03 -10.07
CA GLY A 71 -14.82 -20.84 -9.42
C GLY A 71 -16.21 -20.53 -9.93
N GLU A 72 -17.18 -21.34 -9.49
CA GLU A 72 -18.58 -21.15 -9.81
C GLU A 72 -19.10 -19.78 -9.35
N GLY A 73 -19.94 -19.13 -10.14
CA GLY A 73 -20.56 -17.84 -9.82
C GLY A 73 -19.64 -16.63 -9.96
N VAL A 74 -18.38 -16.79 -10.39
CA VAL A 74 -17.49 -15.65 -10.67
C VAL A 74 -17.84 -15.08 -12.04
N GLU A 75 -18.26 -13.82 -12.05
CA GLU A 75 -18.60 -13.08 -13.25
C GLU A 75 -17.52 -12.02 -13.61
N GLY A 76 -17.40 -11.68 -14.89
CA GLY A 76 -16.53 -10.59 -15.35
C GLY A 76 -15.04 -10.90 -15.39
N LEU A 77 -14.61 -12.13 -15.05
CA LEU A 77 -13.23 -12.60 -15.10
C LEU A 77 -13.08 -13.76 -16.07
N GLN A 78 -12.00 -13.77 -16.84
CA GLN A 78 -11.70 -14.82 -17.83
C GLN A 78 -10.28 -15.38 -17.59
N ILE A 79 -10.14 -16.69 -17.84
CA ILE A 79 -8.82 -17.35 -17.80
C ILE A 79 -7.86 -16.66 -18.78
N GLY A 80 -6.64 -16.41 -18.34
CA GLY A 80 -5.62 -15.65 -19.10
C GLY A 80 -5.74 -14.13 -19.01
N GLN A 81 -6.77 -13.60 -18.35
CA GLN A 81 -6.96 -12.16 -18.19
C GLN A 81 -5.91 -11.58 -17.21
N PRO A 82 -5.21 -10.47 -17.58
CA PRO A 82 -4.30 -9.79 -16.66
C PRO A 82 -5.08 -9.07 -15.56
N VAL A 83 -4.61 -9.24 -14.31
CA VAL A 83 -5.28 -8.72 -13.12
C VAL A 83 -4.30 -8.16 -12.09
N VAL A 84 -4.77 -7.24 -11.27
CA VAL A 84 -4.13 -6.78 -10.04
C VAL A 84 -4.96 -7.19 -8.84
N LEU A 85 -4.28 -7.50 -7.73
CA LEU A 85 -4.91 -7.88 -6.48
C LEU A 85 -4.96 -6.70 -5.51
N ASN A 86 -6.02 -6.67 -4.70
CA ASN A 86 -6.16 -5.74 -3.59
C ASN A 86 -6.48 -6.50 -2.29
N TRP A 87 -5.93 -6.03 -1.18
CA TRP A 87 -6.13 -6.68 0.11
C TRP A 87 -7.36 -6.18 0.89
N ALA A 88 -7.93 -5.05 0.49
CA ALA A 88 -9.22 -4.61 1.04
C ALA A 88 -10.35 -5.30 0.29
N ILE A 89 -10.82 -6.43 0.82
CA ILE A 89 -11.78 -7.31 0.16
C ILE A 89 -13.18 -7.06 0.76
N PRO A 90 -13.96 -6.08 0.26
CA PRO A 90 -15.26 -5.74 0.84
C PRO A 90 -16.30 -6.84 0.60
N CYS A 91 -17.12 -7.12 1.59
CA CYS A 91 -18.27 -8.01 1.41
C CYS A 91 -19.48 -7.32 0.76
N GLY A 92 -19.51 -6.00 0.72
CA GLY A 92 -20.57 -5.18 0.12
C GLY A 92 -21.81 -4.95 0.97
N HIS A 93 -22.02 -5.68 2.09
CA HIS A 93 -23.28 -5.68 2.83
C HIS A 93 -23.13 -5.62 4.37
N CYS A 94 -21.94 -5.44 4.92
CA CYS A 94 -21.77 -5.19 6.35
C CYS A 94 -21.90 -3.70 6.67
N PHE A 95 -22.03 -3.38 7.95
CA PHE A 95 -22.20 -2.01 8.43
C PHE A 95 -21.14 -1.05 7.84
N GLN A 96 -19.87 -1.46 7.78
CA GLN A 96 -18.79 -0.64 7.23
C GLN A 96 -18.88 -0.49 5.71
N CYS A 97 -19.19 -1.57 4.99
CA CYS A 97 -19.31 -1.53 3.53
C CYS A 97 -20.47 -0.65 3.08
N GLU A 98 -21.63 -0.73 3.73
CA GLU A 98 -22.80 0.11 3.43
C GLU A 98 -22.54 1.61 3.65
N ARG A 99 -21.56 1.95 4.49
CA ARG A 99 -21.11 3.34 4.73
C ARG A 99 -20.00 3.79 3.77
N GLY A 100 -19.62 2.95 2.82
CA GLY A 100 -18.51 3.24 1.90
C GLY A 100 -17.12 3.08 2.50
N ALA A 101 -17.01 2.48 3.68
CA ALA A 101 -15.74 2.23 4.37
C ALA A 101 -15.20 0.82 4.06
N ALA A 102 -15.04 0.51 2.78
CA ALA A 102 -14.61 -0.80 2.28
C ALA A 102 -13.35 -1.37 2.97
N PRO A 103 -12.30 -0.57 3.26
CA PRO A 103 -11.12 -1.06 3.97
C PRO A 103 -11.39 -1.55 5.39
N LEU A 104 -12.52 -1.16 5.97
CA LEU A 104 -12.95 -1.53 7.32
C LEU A 104 -14.00 -2.64 7.31
N CYS A 105 -14.13 -3.38 6.22
CA CYS A 105 -15.09 -4.48 6.09
C CYS A 105 -15.01 -5.44 7.29
N GLU A 106 -16.11 -5.65 7.98
CA GLU A 106 -16.17 -6.48 9.19
C GLU A 106 -15.78 -7.94 8.90
N ARG A 107 -16.10 -8.45 7.70
CA ARG A 107 -15.69 -9.80 7.29
C ARG A 107 -14.19 -9.92 6.98
N THR A 108 -13.53 -8.82 6.63
CA THR A 108 -12.08 -8.78 6.53
C THR A 108 -11.46 -8.67 7.92
N HIS A 109 -12.18 -8.06 8.88
CA HIS A 109 -11.77 -7.85 10.26
C HIS A 109 -12.33 -8.88 11.27
N GLU A 110 -13.23 -9.75 10.88
CA GLU A 110 -13.45 -11.04 11.56
C GLU A 110 -12.16 -11.88 11.57
N LEU A 111 -11.24 -11.42 10.80
CA LEU A 111 -9.84 -11.71 10.85
C LEU A 111 -9.25 -10.71 11.84
N ASP A 112 -9.16 -11.14 13.09
CA ASP A 112 -8.41 -10.48 14.15
C ASP A 112 -7.16 -9.83 13.54
N VAL A 113 -6.94 -8.55 13.79
CA VAL A 113 -5.77 -7.81 13.29
C VAL A 113 -4.46 -8.50 13.72
N ALA A 114 -4.47 -9.20 14.87
CA ALA A 114 -3.40 -10.08 15.30
C ALA A 114 -3.29 -11.37 14.48
N HIS A 115 -4.31 -11.69 13.68
CA HIS A 115 -4.43 -12.86 12.84
C HIS A 115 -4.71 -12.46 11.39
N LEU A 116 -4.21 -11.34 10.93
CA LEU A 116 -4.22 -10.94 9.53
C LEU A 116 -3.72 -12.11 8.68
N GLY A 117 -4.62 -12.75 7.96
CA GLY A 117 -4.30 -13.91 7.14
C GLY A 117 -5.11 -15.15 7.40
N THR A 118 -5.88 -15.27 8.47
CA THR A 118 -6.78 -16.41 8.67
C THR A 118 -8.12 -16.16 8.01
N SER A 119 -8.29 -16.58 6.77
CA SER A 119 -9.62 -16.79 6.23
C SER A 119 -10.14 -18.15 6.72
N ARG A 120 -11.07 -18.17 7.66
CA ARG A 120 -11.78 -19.40 8.03
C ARG A 120 -12.49 -20.05 6.84
N ALA A 121 -12.90 -19.24 5.87
CA ALA A 121 -13.54 -19.73 4.64
C ALA A 121 -12.56 -20.47 3.72
N HIS A 122 -11.25 -20.27 3.88
CA HIS A 122 -10.22 -20.80 2.98
C HIS A 122 -9.11 -21.53 3.73
N ALA A 123 -9.29 -21.83 5.01
CA ALA A 123 -8.37 -22.67 5.77
C ALA A 123 -8.34 -24.06 5.12
N GLY A 124 -7.26 -24.37 4.39
CA GLY A 124 -7.08 -25.63 3.68
C GLY A 124 -6.89 -25.52 2.17
N ALA A 125 -7.28 -24.39 1.57
CA ALA A 125 -7.13 -24.17 0.12
C ALA A 125 -5.70 -23.95 -0.34
N THR A 126 -4.78 -23.59 0.57
CA THR A 126 -3.33 -23.51 0.34
C THR A 126 -2.65 -24.38 1.39
N ARG A 127 -1.78 -25.28 0.94
CA ARG A 127 -1.08 -26.21 1.83
C ARG A 127 0.46 -26.11 1.64
N TRP A 128 1.14 -26.21 2.76
CA TRP A 128 2.57 -26.36 2.83
C TRP A 128 2.90 -27.61 3.63
N ARG A 129 3.71 -28.51 3.02
CA ARG A 129 4.07 -29.80 3.64
C ARG A 129 2.84 -30.59 4.11
N GLY A 130 1.79 -30.59 3.28
CA GLY A 130 0.52 -31.30 3.54
C GLY A 130 -0.37 -30.67 4.62
N ARG A 131 -0.04 -29.50 5.17
CA ARG A 131 -0.83 -28.78 6.18
C ARG A 131 -1.32 -27.44 5.64
N PRO A 132 -2.53 -27.00 6.04
CA PRO A 132 -2.99 -25.65 5.72
C PRO A 132 -1.97 -24.59 6.14
N ILE A 133 -1.78 -23.58 5.29
CA ILE A 133 -0.91 -22.42 5.55
C ILE A 133 -1.66 -21.14 5.28
N GLU A 134 -1.46 -20.16 6.13
CA GLU A 134 -2.00 -18.81 5.98
C GLU A 134 -1.32 -18.05 4.85
N ARG A 135 -2.01 -17.05 4.34
CA ARG A 135 -1.50 -16.12 3.32
C ARG A 135 -1.61 -14.69 3.85
N ALA A 136 -0.52 -13.93 3.76
CA ALA A 136 -0.52 -12.54 4.18
C ALA A 136 -1.66 -11.78 3.48
N PHE A 137 -2.49 -11.09 4.25
CA PHE A 137 -3.65 -10.33 3.78
C PHE A 137 -4.63 -11.14 2.90
N HIS A 138 -4.74 -12.45 3.10
CA HIS A 138 -5.50 -13.39 2.25
C HIS A 138 -5.01 -13.47 0.80
N LEU A 139 -3.92 -12.82 0.48
CA LEU A 139 -3.35 -12.76 -0.86
C LEU A 139 -2.14 -13.69 -1.01
N GLY A 140 -1.10 -13.53 -0.18
CA GLY A 140 0.12 -14.35 -0.30
C GLY A 140 0.79 -14.20 -1.66
N THR A 141 1.04 -12.97 -2.10
CA THR A 141 1.47 -12.68 -3.47
C THR A 141 2.94 -12.99 -3.76
N PHE A 142 3.74 -13.35 -2.75
CA PHE A 142 5.10 -13.86 -2.95
C PHE A 142 5.08 -15.37 -3.24
N ALA A 143 4.14 -15.79 -4.07
CA ALA A 143 3.97 -17.17 -4.52
C ALA A 143 3.60 -17.21 -6.01
N ARG A 144 3.97 -18.30 -6.68
CA ARG A 144 3.61 -18.53 -8.09
C ARG A 144 2.10 -18.55 -8.30
N TYR A 145 1.36 -19.15 -7.38
CA TYR A 145 -0.10 -19.21 -7.41
C TYR A 145 -0.68 -18.77 -6.09
N THR A 146 -1.78 -18.04 -6.17
CA THR A 146 -2.60 -17.74 -5.01
C THR A 146 -4.07 -17.96 -5.34
N LEU A 147 -4.85 -18.31 -4.32
CA LEU A 147 -6.29 -18.46 -4.39
C LEU A 147 -6.93 -17.34 -3.58
N VAL A 148 -7.77 -16.54 -4.19
CA VAL A 148 -8.36 -15.35 -3.58
C VAL A 148 -9.86 -15.28 -3.87
N ARG A 149 -10.58 -14.50 -3.10
CA ARG A 149 -11.97 -14.15 -3.42
C ARG A 149 -12.01 -13.26 -4.65
N ALA A 150 -13.06 -13.40 -5.47
CA ALA A 150 -13.22 -12.62 -6.70
C ALA A 150 -13.16 -11.09 -6.45
N GLU A 151 -13.65 -10.61 -5.29
CA GLU A 151 -13.63 -9.20 -4.90
C GLU A 151 -12.21 -8.65 -4.63
N ALA A 152 -11.23 -9.54 -4.47
CA ALA A 152 -9.82 -9.14 -4.41
C ALA A 152 -9.19 -8.87 -5.78
N VAL A 153 -9.88 -9.22 -6.86
CA VAL A 153 -9.33 -9.25 -8.22
C VAL A 153 -9.89 -8.11 -9.04
N THR A 154 -9.01 -7.31 -9.64
CA THR A 154 -9.41 -6.23 -10.55
C THR A 154 -8.74 -6.45 -11.93
N PRO A 155 -9.52 -6.56 -13.02
CA PRO A 155 -8.99 -6.63 -14.37
C PRO A 155 -8.12 -5.42 -14.71
N LEU A 156 -7.00 -5.67 -15.37
CA LEU A 156 -6.10 -4.61 -15.82
C LEU A 156 -6.43 -4.16 -17.24
N PRO A 157 -6.24 -2.87 -17.57
CA PRO A 157 -6.24 -2.40 -18.94
C PRO A 157 -5.15 -3.13 -19.77
N PRO A 158 -5.39 -3.41 -21.08
CA PRO A 158 -4.52 -4.24 -21.91
C PRO A 158 -3.05 -3.78 -21.98
N ASN A 159 -2.79 -2.50 -21.84
CA ASN A 159 -1.45 -1.91 -22.03
C ASN A 159 -0.70 -1.67 -20.71
N LEU A 160 -1.27 -2.05 -19.56
CA LEU A 160 -0.62 -1.87 -18.27
C LEU A 160 0.21 -3.10 -17.91
N LEU A 161 1.52 -2.92 -17.83
CA LEU A 161 2.46 -3.99 -17.53
C LEU A 161 2.29 -4.51 -16.10
N LEU A 162 2.32 -5.82 -15.91
CA LEU A 162 2.11 -6.47 -14.62
C LEU A 162 3.15 -6.07 -13.57
N ASP A 163 4.41 -5.94 -13.98
CA ASP A 163 5.51 -5.55 -13.11
C ASP A 163 5.47 -4.08 -12.66
N VAL A 164 4.57 -3.30 -13.26
CA VAL A 164 4.25 -1.93 -12.87
C VAL A 164 2.92 -1.88 -12.12
N ALA A 165 1.95 -2.66 -12.56
CA ALA A 165 0.61 -2.68 -11.96
C ALA A 165 0.57 -3.29 -10.56
N CYS A 166 1.50 -4.20 -10.22
CA CYS A 166 1.49 -4.92 -8.94
C CYS A 166 1.48 -4.00 -7.71
N ILE A 167 2.02 -2.77 -7.81
CA ILE A 167 2.07 -1.82 -6.69
C ILE A 167 0.76 -1.04 -6.49
N LEU A 168 -0.21 -1.16 -7.42
CA LEU A 168 -1.50 -0.46 -7.33
C LEU A 168 -2.28 -0.87 -6.08
N GLY A 169 -2.25 -2.16 -5.75
CA GLY A 169 -3.04 -2.75 -4.67
C GLY A 169 -2.60 -2.39 -3.25
N CYS A 170 -1.57 -1.55 -3.06
CA CYS A 170 -1.17 -1.07 -1.74
C CYS A 170 -0.64 0.37 -1.80
N ALA A 171 0.63 0.56 -2.18
CA ALA A 171 1.30 1.87 -2.05
C ALA A 171 0.59 2.99 -2.84
N VAL A 172 0.14 2.69 -4.06
CA VAL A 172 -0.54 3.68 -4.92
C VAL A 172 -1.91 4.02 -4.35
N MET A 173 -2.73 3.02 -4.07
CA MET A 173 -4.06 3.21 -3.51
C MET A 173 -4.02 3.94 -2.17
N THR A 174 -3.09 3.55 -1.28
CA THR A 174 -2.91 4.21 0.02
C THR A 174 -2.53 5.67 -0.15
N GLY A 175 -1.53 5.98 -0.97
CA GLY A 175 -1.04 7.35 -1.11
C GLY A 175 -2.03 8.27 -1.83
N VAL A 176 -2.45 7.89 -3.03
CA VAL A 176 -3.42 8.66 -3.82
C VAL A 176 -4.75 8.79 -3.09
N GLY A 177 -5.26 7.68 -2.54
CA GLY A 177 -6.53 7.67 -1.79
C GLY A 177 -6.47 8.55 -0.54
N SER A 178 -5.35 8.55 0.19
CA SER A 178 -5.20 9.43 1.36
C SER A 178 -5.30 10.91 1.00
N ALA A 179 -4.73 11.31 -0.13
CA ALA A 179 -4.83 12.69 -0.59
C ALA A 179 -6.26 13.03 -1.10
N ILE A 180 -6.86 12.16 -1.89
CA ILE A 180 -8.10 12.45 -2.61
C ILE A 180 -9.35 12.09 -1.80
N ASN A 181 -9.39 10.89 -1.23
CA ASN A 181 -10.60 10.40 -0.56
C ASN A 181 -10.69 10.85 0.91
N VAL A 182 -9.55 10.97 1.61
CA VAL A 182 -9.55 11.22 3.07
C VAL A 182 -9.20 12.66 3.40
N ALA A 183 -8.08 13.17 2.92
CA ALA A 183 -7.73 14.58 3.11
C ALA A 183 -8.66 15.50 2.31
N ALA A 184 -9.24 14.99 1.21
CA ALA A 184 -10.06 15.75 0.28
C ALA A 184 -9.33 17.01 -0.23
N VAL A 185 -8.07 16.83 -0.61
CA VAL A 185 -7.24 17.92 -1.17
C VAL A 185 -8.00 18.60 -2.31
N ALA A 186 -8.07 19.92 -2.26
CA ALA A 186 -8.79 20.74 -3.22
C ALA A 186 -7.83 21.62 -4.06
N PRO A 187 -8.29 22.10 -5.23
CA PRO A 187 -7.51 23.05 -6.01
C PRO A 187 -7.09 24.28 -5.21
N GLY A 188 -5.80 24.58 -5.22
CA GLY A 188 -5.23 25.70 -4.51
C GLY A 188 -4.67 25.39 -3.12
N ASP A 189 -4.95 24.21 -2.55
CA ASP A 189 -4.43 23.78 -1.24
C ASP A 189 -2.91 23.64 -1.24
N THR A 190 -2.38 23.69 -0.02
CA THR A 190 -0.98 23.40 0.30
C THR A 190 -0.87 22.05 1.00
N VAL A 191 0.00 21.19 0.49
CA VAL A 191 0.24 19.84 0.99
C VAL A 191 1.71 19.70 1.41
N ALA A 192 1.96 19.20 2.62
CA ALA A 192 3.29 18.81 3.08
C ALA A 192 3.34 17.27 3.25
N VAL A 193 4.39 16.63 2.71
CA VAL A 193 4.55 15.17 2.76
C VAL A 193 5.89 14.84 3.39
N LEU A 194 5.85 14.28 4.58
CA LEU A 194 7.01 13.81 5.32
C LEU A 194 7.27 12.34 4.99
N GLY A 195 8.38 12.07 4.30
CA GLY A 195 8.73 10.77 3.74
C GLY A 195 8.31 10.63 2.28
N CYS A 196 9.29 10.53 1.37
CA CYS A 196 9.11 10.37 -0.07
C CYS A 196 9.43 8.93 -0.53
N GLY A 197 8.95 7.95 0.24
CA GLY A 197 8.94 6.54 -0.15
C GLY A 197 7.74 6.20 -1.06
N GLY A 198 7.46 4.91 -1.24
CA GLY A 198 6.40 4.46 -2.14
C GLY A 198 5.02 5.07 -1.87
N VAL A 199 4.61 5.20 -0.59
CA VAL A 199 3.33 5.84 -0.22
C VAL A 199 3.40 7.36 -0.38
N GLY A 200 4.45 8.01 0.15
CA GLY A 200 4.56 9.48 0.13
C GLY A 200 4.64 10.05 -1.29
N LEU A 201 5.36 9.39 -2.21
CA LEU A 201 5.37 9.80 -3.63
C LEU A 201 3.98 9.70 -4.27
N ASN A 202 3.15 8.75 -3.84
CA ASN A 202 1.77 8.65 -4.31
C ASN A 202 0.84 9.66 -3.64
N VAL A 203 1.09 10.10 -2.41
CA VAL A 203 0.43 11.27 -1.82
C VAL A 203 0.74 12.52 -2.64
N ILE A 204 2.01 12.73 -3.06
CA ILE A 204 2.41 13.85 -3.92
C ILE A 204 1.66 13.83 -5.25
N GLN A 205 1.60 12.67 -5.91
CA GLN A 205 0.85 12.52 -7.16
C GLN A 205 -0.66 12.77 -6.96
N GLY A 206 -1.24 12.22 -5.89
CA GLY A 206 -2.64 12.45 -5.52
C GLY A 206 -2.94 13.93 -5.28
N ALA A 207 -2.08 14.65 -4.57
CA ALA A 207 -2.20 16.08 -4.33
C ALA A 207 -2.10 16.88 -5.64
N ARG A 208 -1.18 16.52 -6.54
CA ARG A 208 -1.06 17.13 -7.88
C ARG A 208 -2.33 16.90 -8.72
N ILE A 209 -2.85 15.68 -8.72
CA ILE A 209 -4.09 15.30 -9.43
C ILE A 209 -5.28 16.10 -8.89
N ALA A 210 -5.34 16.32 -7.58
CA ALA A 210 -6.38 17.11 -6.93
C ALA A 210 -6.25 18.63 -7.18
N GLY A 211 -5.12 19.11 -7.74
CA GLY A 211 -4.91 20.51 -8.06
C GLY A 211 -4.29 21.34 -6.91
N ALA A 212 -3.60 20.70 -5.97
CA ALA A 212 -2.86 21.42 -4.95
C ALA A 212 -1.87 22.40 -5.59
N ARG A 213 -1.82 23.63 -5.08
CA ARG A 213 -0.95 24.69 -5.60
C ARG A 213 0.49 24.56 -5.10
N THR A 214 0.64 24.15 -3.86
CA THR A 214 1.93 24.02 -3.21
C THR A 214 2.06 22.61 -2.65
N ILE A 215 3.05 21.86 -3.10
CA ILE A 215 3.32 20.50 -2.64
C ILE A 215 4.75 20.45 -2.13
N ILE A 216 4.93 20.28 -0.83
CA ILE A 216 6.21 20.32 -0.13
C ILE A 216 6.60 18.88 0.21
N ALA A 217 7.61 18.36 -0.49
CA ALA A 217 8.21 17.06 -0.22
C ALA A 217 9.32 17.21 0.84
N ILE A 218 9.33 16.33 1.84
CA ILE A 218 10.29 16.32 2.94
C ILE A 218 10.91 14.93 3.06
N ASP A 219 12.20 14.76 2.79
CA ASP A 219 12.93 13.50 2.94
C ASP A 219 14.41 13.75 3.18
N ARG A 220 15.10 12.82 3.83
CA ARG A 220 16.55 12.89 4.07
C ARG A 220 17.37 12.43 2.86
N VAL A 221 16.78 11.67 1.94
CA VAL A 221 17.44 11.07 0.79
C VAL A 221 17.28 11.97 -0.43
N PRO A 222 18.40 12.59 -0.93
CA PRO A 222 18.32 13.53 -2.05
C PRO A 222 17.68 12.95 -3.31
N ALA A 223 17.96 11.69 -3.65
CA ALA A 223 17.38 11.02 -4.81
C ALA A 223 15.85 10.88 -4.71
N ARG A 224 15.28 10.73 -3.50
CA ARG A 224 13.84 10.70 -3.27
C ARG A 224 13.21 12.09 -3.43
N LEU A 225 13.92 13.13 -3.00
CA LEU A 225 13.45 14.51 -3.21
C LEU A 225 13.44 14.89 -4.70
N GLU A 226 14.44 14.42 -5.46
CA GLU A 226 14.45 14.60 -6.93
C GLU A 226 13.26 13.90 -7.57
N ARG A 227 13.03 12.63 -7.20
CA ARG A 227 11.86 11.89 -7.67
C ARG A 227 10.55 12.58 -7.27
N ALA A 228 10.47 13.16 -6.08
CA ALA A 228 9.30 13.90 -5.64
C ALA A 228 9.02 15.12 -6.52
N ARG A 229 10.07 15.86 -6.96
CA ARG A 229 9.92 16.99 -7.91
C ARG A 229 9.39 16.51 -9.26
N GLU A 230 9.97 15.44 -9.80
CA GLU A 230 9.50 14.85 -11.07
C GLU A 230 8.03 14.46 -11.02
N LEU A 231 7.55 13.96 -9.86
CA LEU A 231 6.17 13.53 -9.65
C LEU A 231 5.22 14.65 -9.21
N GLY A 232 5.73 15.89 -9.05
CA GLY A 232 4.87 17.05 -8.87
C GLY A 232 5.07 17.85 -7.58
N ALA A 233 6.07 17.55 -6.76
CA ALA A 233 6.40 18.41 -5.64
C ALA A 233 6.94 19.77 -6.15
N THR A 234 6.36 20.85 -5.66
CA THR A 234 6.79 22.23 -5.99
C THR A 234 7.99 22.67 -5.18
N HIS A 235 8.16 22.10 -3.99
CA HIS A 235 9.25 22.35 -3.08
C HIS A 235 9.77 21.04 -2.50
N ALA A 236 11.06 20.98 -2.22
CA ALA A 236 11.69 19.83 -1.61
C ALA A 236 12.63 20.30 -0.50
N LEU A 237 12.44 19.78 0.70
CA LEU A 237 13.16 20.12 1.91
C LEU A 237 13.90 18.89 2.43
N ALA A 238 15.20 19.02 2.67
CA ALA A 238 15.99 18.04 3.41
C ALA A 238 16.03 18.48 4.89
N PRO A 239 15.53 17.66 5.84
CA PRO A 239 15.66 17.97 7.26
C PRO A 239 17.13 18.05 7.67
N ASP A 240 17.48 19.03 8.48
CA ASP A 240 18.80 19.13 9.07
C ASP A 240 18.91 18.15 10.26
N GLU A 241 19.93 17.31 10.27
CA GLU A 241 20.16 16.34 11.36
C GLU A 241 20.39 17.01 12.72
N ALA A 242 20.87 18.27 12.74
CA ALA A 242 21.03 19.05 13.95
C ALA A 242 19.73 19.67 14.48
N ASP A 243 18.64 19.64 13.68
CA ASP A 243 17.31 20.14 14.03
C ASP A 243 16.45 19.04 14.70
N ARG A 244 16.89 18.59 15.88
CA ARG A 244 16.29 17.44 16.58
C ARG A 244 14.82 17.64 16.93
N ASP A 245 14.40 18.88 17.21
CA ASP A 245 13.02 19.25 17.57
C ASP A 245 12.19 19.66 16.36
N HIS A 246 12.79 19.60 15.16
CA HIS A 246 12.18 19.99 13.89
C HIS A 246 11.70 21.45 13.81
N ILE A 247 12.24 22.33 14.66
CA ILE A 247 11.85 23.76 14.72
C ILE A 247 12.14 24.46 13.40
N ARG A 248 13.34 24.24 12.83
CA ARG A 248 13.74 24.85 11.55
C ARG A 248 12.93 24.30 10.39
N LEU A 249 12.66 23.00 10.38
CA LEU A 249 11.82 22.36 9.36
C LEU A 249 10.39 22.94 9.39
N VAL A 250 9.79 23.05 10.57
CA VAL A 250 8.46 23.66 10.75
C VAL A 250 8.48 25.11 10.26
N ALA A 251 9.48 25.91 10.64
CA ALA A 251 9.61 27.30 10.19
C ALA A 251 9.73 27.40 8.65
N GLN A 252 10.48 26.49 8.00
CA GLN A 252 10.59 26.44 6.53
C GLN A 252 9.23 26.15 5.87
N VAL A 253 8.46 25.18 6.37
CA VAL A 253 7.12 24.89 5.84
C VAL A 253 6.19 26.08 6.04
N HIS A 254 6.22 26.71 7.21
CA HIS A 254 5.43 27.92 7.49
C HIS A 254 5.82 29.08 6.57
N ALA A 255 7.10 29.29 6.30
CA ALA A 255 7.57 30.32 5.36
C ALA A 255 7.02 30.12 3.94
N LEU A 256 6.94 28.85 3.47
CA LEU A 256 6.39 28.49 2.16
C LEU A 256 4.84 28.63 2.11
N THR A 257 4.20 28.82 3.22
CA THR A 257 2.74 28.88 3.38
C THR A 257 2.24 30.21 3.97
N ALA A 258 2.98 31.27 3.76
CA ALA A 258 2.71 32.62 4.29
C ALA A 258 2.50 32.63 5.83
N GLY A 259 3.28 31.84 6.56
CA GLY A 259 3.26 31.74 8.02
C GLY A 259 2.16 30.85 8.59
N ARG A 260 1.26 30.27 7.77
CA ARG A 260 0.08 29.57 8.25
C ARG A 260 0.29 28.08 8.53
N GLY A 261 1.18 27.40 7.83
CA GLY A 261 1.28 25.95 7.73
C GLY A 261 0.47 25.40 6.55
N ALA A 262 0.60 24.09 6.29
CA ALA A 262 -0.05 23.39 5.20
C ALA A 262 -1.54 23.10 5.48
N ASP A 263 -2.40 23.10 4.45
CA ASP A 263 -3.78 22.64 4.56
C ASP A 263 -3.85 21.17 4.98
N HIS A 264 -2.94 20.35 4.42
CA HIS A 264 -2.81 18.94 4.72
C HIS A 264 -1.34 18.56 4.90
N ALA A 265 -1.01 17.89 5.98
CA ALA A 265 0.33 17.39 6.25
C ALA A 265 0.29 15.86 6.47
N PHE A 266 1.13 15.13 5.74
CA PHE A 266 1.15 13.66 5.72
C PHE A 266 2.43 13.12 6.34
N GLU A 267 2.31 12.11 7.19
CA GLU A 267 3.39 11.28 7.68
C GLU A 267 3.43 9.97 6.87
N ALA A 268 4.50 9.74 6.13
CA ALA A 268 4.71 8.56 5.29
C ALA A 268 6.08 7.90 5.53
N THR A 269 6.75 8.20 6.66
CA THR A 269 8.08 7.63 6.98
C THR A 269 7.99 6.30 7.73
N GLY A 270 6.93 6.11 8.55
CA GLY A 270 6.82 4.98 9.47
C GLY A 270 7.67 5.09 10.73
N VAL A 271 8.27 6.24 11.00
CA VAL A 271 9.08 6.48 12.20
C VAL A 271 8.19 6.97 13.34
N PRO A 272 8.02 6.23 14.45
CA PRO A 272 7.11 6.60 15.54
C PRO A 272 7.36 8.00 16.11
N ALA A 273 8.62 8.41 16.23
CA ALA A 273 8.98 9.74 16.71
C ALA A 273 8.47 10.89 15.82
N LEU A 274 8.15 10.61 14.55
CA LEU A 274 7.64 11.59 13.59
C LEU A 274 6.12 11.55 13.42
N ALA A 275 5.43 10.61 14.08
CA ALA A 275 3.99 10.37 13.89
C ALA A 275 3.14 11.64 14.04
N PHE A 276 3.45 12.50 14.99
CA PHE A 276 2.69 13.73 15.26
C PHE A 276 3.32 15.01 14.69
N LEU A 277 4.47 14.94 14.03
CA LEU A 277 5.10 16.09 13.38
C LEU A 277 4.17 16.78 12.36
N PRO A 278 3.31 16.06 11.59
CA PRO A 278 2.32 16.68 10.71
C PRO A 278 1.41 17.70 11.40
N LEU A 279 1.10 17.54 12.69
CA LEU A 279 0.31 18.54 13.44
C LEU A 279 1.02 19.89 13.54
N LYS A 280 2.36 19.89 13.65
CA LYS A 280 3.16 21.11 13.65
C LYS A 280 3.29 21.74 12.27
N LEU A 281 3.25 20.91 11.22
CA LEU A 281 3.31 21.36 9.83
C LEU A 281 1.97 21.91 9.32
N ALA A 282 0.85 21.41 9.88
CA ALA A 282 -0.49 21.78 9.46
C ALA A 282 -0.92 23.14 10.04
N ARG A 283 -1.69 23.91 9.25
CA ARG A 283 -2.30 25.16 9.69
C ARG A 283 -3.42 24.91 10.71
N ASN A 284 -3.89 25.97 11.36
CA ASN A 284 -5.14 25.93 12.13
C ASN A 284 -6.30 25.49 11.23
N GLY A 285 -7.14 24.57 11.71
CA GLY A 285 -8.21 23.95 10.94
C GLY A 285 -7.73 22.97 9.85
N GLY A 286 -6.43 22.71 9.75
CA GLY A 286 -5.83 21.78 8.78
C GLY A 286 -5.89 20.32 9.22
N ASN A 287 -5.48 19.43 8.31
CA ASN A 287 -5.43 17.99 8.53
C ASN A 287 -3.99 17.50 8.67
N ALA A 288 -3.73 16.70 9.67
CA ALA A 288 -2.52 15.89 9.82
C ALA A 288 -2.90 14.42 9.60
N LEU A 289 -2.18 13.71 8.73
CA LEU A 289 -2.53 12.33 8.35
C LEU A 289 -1.34 11.39 8.57
N GLN A 290 -1.57 10.32 9.30
CA GLN A 290 -0.65 9.18 9.44
C GLN A 290 -1.00 8.16 8.36
N VAL A 291 -0.17 8.05 7.32
CA VAL A 291 -0.43 7.13 6.20
C VAL A 291 0.56 5.97 6.12
N SER A 292 1.56 5.98 7.00
CA SER A 292 2.53 4.90 7.14
C SER A 292 2.14 3.90 8.22
N GLY A 293 2.67 2.68 8.13
CA GLY A 293 2.56 1.66 9.17
C GLY A 293 3.60 1.86 10.28
N ALA A 294 3.48 2.93 11.07
CA ALA A 294 4.35 3.12 12.24
C ALA A 294 3.95 2.20 13.38
N HIS A 295 4.93 1.54 13.99
CA HIS A 295 4.71 0.64 15.12
C HIS A 295 5.49 1.13 16.34
N GLY A 296 4.83 1.20 17.49
CA GLY A 296 5.43 1.58 18.78
C GLY A 296 4.79 2.83 19.37
N PRO A 297 5.19 3.19 20.61
CA PRO A 297 4.65 4.36 21.30
C PRO A 297 5.12 5.66 20.61
N ALA A 298 4.22 6.63 20.55
CA ALA A 298 4.50 8.00 20.14
C ALA A 298 3.79 8.94 21.12
N SER A 299 4.36 10.12 21.35
CA SER A 299 3.80 11.14 22.24
C SER A 299 3.63 12.47 21.53
N MET A 300 2.65 13.24 21.95
CA MET A 300 2.42 14.61 21.47
C MET A 300 1.93 15.49 22.63
N GLU A 301 2.10 16.79 22.50
CA GLU A 301 1.45 17.77 23.34
C GLU A 301 0.00 17.96 22.87
N LEU A 302 -0.99 17.88 23.78
CA LEU A 302 -2.41 18.04 23.42
C LEU A 302 -2.70 19.40 22.76
N THR A 303 -1.90 20.41 23.06
CA THR A 303 -2.00 21.74 22.45
C THR A 303 -1.78 21.73 20.94
N GLU A 304 -1.11 20.73 20.39
CA GLU A 304 -0.95 20.56 18.93
C GLU A 304 -2.28 20.28 18.20
N LEU A 305 -3.30 19.78 18.90
CA LEU A 305 -4.66 19.58 18.37
C LEU A 305 -5.55 20.82 18.50
N PHE A 306 -5.07 21.89 19.15
CA PHE A 306 -5.88 23.10 19.31
C PHE A 306 -6.13 23.75 17.95
N TRP A 307 -7.08 24.70 17.93
CA TRP A 307 -7.45 25.47 16.74
C TRP A 307 -8.04 24.59 15.61
N ASN A 308 -8.87 23.62 16.00
CA ASN A 308 -9.60 22.73 15.08
C ASN A 308 -8.70 21.90 14.14
N LYS A 309 -7.47 21.63 14.51
CA LYS A 309 -6.65 20.68 13.77
C LYS A 309 -7.22 19.28 13.91
N ARG A 310 -7.10 18.47 12.86
CA ARG A 310 -7.58 17.09 12.83
C ARG A 310 -6.40 16.16 12.61
N TYR A 311 -6.34 15.08 13.39
CA TYR A 311 -5.40 13.99 13.18
C TYR A 311 -6.16 12.76 12.69
N LEU A 312 -5.78 12.23 11.53
CA LEU A 312 -6.44 11.13 10.85
C LEU A 312 -5.44 10.02 10.56
N ALA A 313 -5.88 8.76 10.67
CA ALA A 313 -5.09 7.59 10.32
C ALA A 313 -5.89 6.74 9.31
N PRO A 314 -5.90 7.11 8.03
CA PRO A 314 -6.66 6.40 7.03
C PRO A 314 -6.08 5.02 6.75
N LEU A 315 -6.91 3.98 6.79
CA LEU A 315 -6.55 2.67 6.30
C LEU A 315 -6.73 2.63 4.77
N TYR A 316 -5.68 2.20 4.04
CA TYR A 316 -5.71 1.99 2.59
C TYR A 316 -6.22 3.22 1.79
N GLY A 317 -5.97 4.43 2.30
CA GLY A 317 -6.42 5.66 1.65
C GLY A 317 -7.94 5.82 1.55
N GLY A 318 -8.74 5.17 2.40
CA GLY A 318 -10.21 5.19 2.31
C GLY A 318 -10.73 4.62 0.98
N CYS A 319 -10.02 3.66 0.41
CA CYS A 319 -10.30 3.07 -0.90
C CYS A 319 -11.62 2.30 -0.92
N VAL A 320 -12.37 2.49 -2.00
CA VAL A 320 -13.44 1.59 -2.45
C VAL A 320 -12.96 0.98 -3.77
N PRO A 321 -12.52 -0.30 -3.81
CA PRO A 321 -11.85 -0.88 -4.97
C PRO A 321 -12.61 -0.70 -6.29
N SER A 322 -13.92 -0.94 -6.31
CA SER A 322 -14.78 -0.82 -7.50
C SER A 322 -14.88 0.61 -8.04
N ARG A 323 -14.68 1.63 -7.20
CA ARG A 323 -14.67 3.05 -7.57
C ARG A 323 -13.26 3.51 -7.96
N ASP A 324 -12.27 3.14 -7.16
CA ASP A 324 -10.97 3.80 -7.19
C ASP A 324 -10.01 3.17 -8.19
N PHE A 325 -10.05 1.84 -8.46
CA PHE A 325 -9.24 1.26 -9.52
C PHE A 325 -9.55 1.82 -10.91
N PRO A 326 -10.82 1.95 -11.34
CA PRO A 326 -11.13 2.62 -12.61
C PRO A 326 -10.59 4.04 -12.70
N ARG A 327 -10.67 4.82 -11.61
CA ARG A 327 -10.10 6.19 -11.56
C ARG A 327 -8.58 6.19 -11.68
N LEU A 328 -7.89 5.28 -11.02
CA LEU A 328 -6.44 5.14 -11.14
C LEU A 328 -6.06 4.78 -12.58
N PHE A 329 -6.76 3.85 -13.21
CA PHE A 329 -6.50 3.46 -14.60
C PHE A 329 -6.72 4.63 -15.56
N GLU A 330 -7.75 5.43 -15.35
CA GLU A 330 -7.99 6.63 -16.14
C GLU A 330 -6.85 7.64 -16.00
N TRP A 331 -6.38 7.93 -14.78
CA TRP A 331 -5.27 8.86 -14.56
C TRP A 331 -3.95 8.33 -15.12
N ILE A 332 -3.72 7.03 -15.10
CA ILE A 332 -2.56 6.39 -15.73
C ILE A 332 -2.65 6.58 -17.26
N ALA A 333 -3.79 6.30 -17.86
CA ALA A 333 -4.01 6.46 -19.31
C ALA A 333 -3.85 7.91 -19.77
N GLN A 334 -4.19 8.88 -18.91
CA GLN A 334 -4.01 10.32 -19.15
C GLN A 334 -2.58 10.82 -18.88
N GLY A 335 -1.66 9.96 -18.40
CA GLY A 335 -0.31 10.37 -17.98
C GLY A 335 -0.29 11.25 -16.71
N ARG A 336 -1.38 11.28 -15.98
CA ARG A 336 -1.51 12.06 -14.73
C ARG A 336 -1.02 11.28 -13.50
N LEU A 337 -0.99 9.96 -13.56
CA LEU A 337 -0.46 9.08 -12.53
C LEU A 337 0.64 8.20 -13.12
N GLU A 338 1.84 8.33 -12.61
CA GLU A 338 3.03 7.64 -13.11
C GLU A 338 3.43 6.52 -12.13
N LEU A 339 3.42 5.28 -12.62
CA LEU A 339 3.78 4.12 -11.81
C LEU A 339 5.22 3.68 -12.03
N ALA A 340 5.69 3.66 -13.28
CA ALA A 340 7.02 3.18 -13.62
C ALA A 340 8.13 3.97 -12.92
N ALA A 341 7.92 5.28 -12.75
CA ALA A 341 8.82 6.18 -12.04
C ALA A 341 8.97 5.87 -10.54
N LEU A 342 8.02 5.13 -9.95
CA LEU A 342 8.07 4.70 -8.56
C LEU A 342 9.00 3.50 -8.36
N ILE A 343 9.18 2.66 -9.38
CA ILE A 343 9.89 1.39 -9.27
C ILE A 343 11.38 1.62 -9.49
N SER A 344 12.15 1.54 -8.42
CA SER A 344 13.60 1.72 -8.46
C SER A 344 14.36 0.43 -8.81
N HIS A 345 13.85 -0.73 -8.37
CA HIS A 345 14.55 -2.00 -8.53
C HIS A 345 13.57 -3.15 -8.82
N ARG A 346 14.05 -4.11 -9.60
CA ARG A 346 13.37 -5.39 -9.83
C ARG A 346 14.29 -6.51 -9.39
N TYR A 347 13.78 -7.43 -8.59
CA TYR A 347 14.53 -8.53 -8.00
C TYR A 347 13.93 -9.87 -8.43
N PRO A 348 14.72 -10.91 -8.60
CA PRO A 348 14.19 -12.27 -8.63
C PRO A 348 13.65 -12.62 -7.23
N MET A 349 12.76 -13.60 -7.16
CA MET A 349 12.11 -14.04 -5.92
C MET A 349 13.13 -14.42 -4.83
N GLU A 350 14.25 -15.01 -5.22
CA GLU A 350 15.34 -15.46 -4.36
C GLU A 350 16.11 -14.31 -3.68
N ALA A 351 15.95 -13.10 -4.18
CA ALA A 351 16.66 -11.92 -3.66
C ALA A 351 15.77 -11.02 -2.77
N LEU A 352 14.75 -11.59 -2.09
CA LEU A 352 13.89 -10.83 -1.19
C LEU A 352 14.69 -10.22 -0.02
N ASP A 353 15.72 -10.91 0.48
CA ASP A 353 16.64 -10.39 1.50
C ASP A 353 17.27 -9.07 1.07
N ARG A 354 17.81 -9.03 -0.17
CA ARG A 354 18.37 -7.82 -0.76
C ARG A 354 17.30 -6.75 -0.95
N ALA A 355 16.10 -7.13 -1.39
CA ALA A 355 15.00 -6.17 -1.57
C ALA A 355 14.61 -5.52 -0.24
N PHE A 356 14.57 -6.28 0.84
CA PHE A 356 14.34 -5.74 2.20
C PHE A 356 15.50 -4.85 2.67
N ASP A 357 16.74 -5.26 2.45
CA ASP A 357 17.90 -4.47 2.83
C ASP A 357 17.92 -3.13 2.09
N ASP A 358 17.72 -3.12 0.77
CA ASP A 358 17.63 -1.90 -0.04
C ASP A 358 16.48 -0.98 0.45
N MET A 359 15.33 -1.55 0.77
CA MET A 359 14.18 -0.80 1.30
C MET A 359 14.48 -0.16 2.66
N LEU A 360 15.02 -0.94 3.62
CA LEU A 360 15.31 -0.49 4.97
C LEU A 360 16.44 0.56 5.02
N GLN A 361 17.43 0.43 4.13
CA GLN A 361 18.52 1.40 3.97
C GLN A 361 18.13 2.63 3.16
N GLY A 362 16.89 2.68 2.65
CA GLY A 362 16.43 3.80 1.83
C GLY A 362 17.05 3.86 0.44
N ARG A 363 17.64 2.75 -0.04
CA ARG A 363 18.21 2.65 -1.39
C ARG A 363 17.10 2.43 -2.43
N GLY A 364 16.45 3.50 -2.81
CA GLY A 364 15.37 3.51 -3.79
C GLY A 364 14.00 3.86 -3.20
N THR A 365 12.96 3.75 -4.02
CA THR A 365 11.59 4.14 -3.69
C THR A 365 10.66 2.93 -3.55
N LYS A 366 10.62 2.04 -4.55
CA LYS A 366 9.80 0.82 -4.54
C LYS A 366 10.54 -0.33 -5.23
N GLY A 367 10.63 -1.46 -4.55
CA GLY A 367 11.11 -2.73 -5.09
C GLY A 367 9.96 -3.59 -5.61
N VAL A 368 10.22 -4.37 -6.65
CA VAL A 368 9.29 -5.35 -7.22
C VAL A 368 9.99 -6.70 -7.36
N LEU A 369 9.36 -7.78 -6.89
CA LEU A 369 9.78 -9.15 -7.14
C LEU A 369 9.20 -9.65 -8.46
N ARG A 370 10.00 -10.32 -9.24
CA ARG A 370 9.56 -11.16 -10.35
C ARG A 370 9.27 -12.56 -9.80
N ILE A 371 8.02 -12.98 -9.93
CA ILE A 371 7.52 -14.29 -9.51
C ILE A 371 7.44 -15.12 -10.79
N ALA A 372 8.39 -15.98 -11.04
CA ALA A 372 8.48 -16.74 -12.29
C ALA A 372 7.50 -17.90 -12.37
#